data_f82e192d0fd0878407477ed1ebef2477
#
_entry.id   f82e192d0fd0878407477ed1ebef2477
#
_cell.length_a   1.000
_cell.length_b   1.000
_cell.length_c   1.000
_cell.angle_alpha   90.00
_cell.angle_beta   90.00
_cell.angle_gamma   90.00
#
_symmetry.space_group_name_H-M   'P 1'
#
loop_
_entity.id
_entity.type
_entity.pdbx_description
1 polymer ?
#
loop_
_entity_poly.entity_id
_entity_poly.type
_entity_poly.pdbx_seq_one_letter_code
_entity_poly.pdbx_strand_id
1 'polypeptide(L)' 'MPVLRVALDLPLHRLFDYVAAEASTADIGCRVRVPFGRGERVGVIVDVAASSEWPLDQLKAAGEI' A
#
# COMPACT_ATOMS: atom_id res chain seq x y z
N MET A 1 -8.77 6.92 -7.53
CA MET A 1 -8.54 5.59 -6.93
C MET A 1 -7.68 5.74 -5.69
N PRO A 2 -8.09 5.18 -4.54
CA PRO A 2 -7.31 5.32 -3.31
C PRO A 2 -5.93 4.68 -3.43
N VAL A 3 -4.96 5.34 -2.79
CA VAL A 3 -3.59 4.87 -2.68
C VAL A 3 -3.29 4.55 -1.23
N LEU A 4 -2.86 3.32 -0.97
CA LEU A 4 -2.41 2.92 0.35
C LEU A 4 -0.94 3.26 0.51
N ARG A 5 -0.59 3.89 1.62
CA ARG A 5 0.80 4.03 2.04
C ARG A 5 1.08 2.97 3.08
N VAL A 6 1.98 2.07 2.75
CA VAL A 6 2.19 0.84 3.49
C VAL A 6 3.61 0.80 4.05
N ALA A 7 3.68 0.51 5.35
CA ALA A 7 4.95 0.24 6.03
C ALA A 7 5.22 -1.25 5.94
N LEU A 8 6.37 -1.61 5.40
CA LEU A 8 6.83 -2.99 5.29
C LEU A 8 7.92 -3.27 6.32
N ASP A 9 8.01 -4.52 6.72
CA ASP A 9 9.06 -4.98 7.63
C ASP A 9 10.36 -5.19 6.85
N LEU A 10 10.98 -4.08 6.48
CA LEU A 10 12.22 -4.03 5.72
C LEU A 10 13.15 -3.00 6.36
N PRO A 11 14.47 -3.15 6.21
CA PRO A 11 15.43 -2.17 6.73
C PRO A 11 15.49 -0.90 5.88
N LEU A 12 14.32 -0.43 5.43
CA LEU A 12 14.17 0.79 4.63
C LEU A 12 13.22 1.72 5.33
N HIS A 13 13.64 2.96 5.52
CA HIS A 13 12.84 3.98 6.19
C HIS A 13 11.97 4.73 5.18
N ARG A 14 11.06 4.00 4.52
CA ARG A 14 10.16 4.61 3.54
C ARG A 14 8.84 3.83 3.51
N LEU A 15 7.80 4.51 3.05
CA LEU A 15 6.52 3.90 2.79
C LEU A 15 6.43 3.52 1.32
N PHE A 16 5.63 2.51 1.03
CA PHE A 16 5.40 2.04 -0.34
C PHE A 16 3.95 2.26 -0.71
N ASP A 17 3.72 2.78 -1.90
CA ASP A 17 2.38 3.11 -2.37
C ASP A 17 1.82 1.98 -3.22
N TYR A 18 0.55 1.64 -2.95
CA TYR A 18 -0.21 0.62 -3.70
C TYR A 18 -1.60 1.16 -3.97
N VAL A 19 -2.20 0.77 -5.09
CA VAL A 19 -3.60 1.13 -5.36
C VAL A 19 -4.54 0.11 -4.75
N ALA A 20 -5.66 0.59 -4.23
CA ALA A 20 -6.69 -0.26 -3.62
C ALA A 20 -8.04 0.40 -3.79
N ALA A 21 -8.80 0.00 -4.81
CA ALA A 21 -10.02 0.67 -5.24
C ALA A 21 -11.07 0.82 -4.14
N GLU A 22 -11.13 -0.12 -3.21
CA GLU A 22 -12.17 -0.14 -2.16
C GLU A 22 -11.65 0.26 -0.78
N ALA A 23 -10.40 0.73 -0.70
CA ALA A 23 -9.83 1.13 0.57
C ALA A 23 -10.42 2.46 1.06
N SER A 24 -10.47 2.61 2.36
CA SER A 24 -10.89 3.84 3.01
C SER A 24 -10.02 4.13 4.22
N THR A 25 -10.20 5.30 4.82
CA THR A 25 -9.44 5.66 6.02
C THR A 25 -9.70 4.72 7.19
N ALA A 26 -10.80 3.98 7.17
CA ALA A 26 -11.08 2.96 8.18
C ALA A 26 -10.06 1.81 8.14
N ASP A 27 -9.35 1.65 7.04
CA ASP A 27 -8.34 0.60 6.88
C ASP A 27 -6.97 0.98 7.45
N ILE A 28 -6.78 2.22 7.87
CA ILE A 28 -5.52 2.64 8.50
C ILE A 28 -5.29 1.83 9.76
N GLY A 29 -4.08 1.27 9.87
CA GLY A 29 -3.72 0.38 10.97
C GLY A 29 -3.93 -1.10 10.68
N CYS A 30 -4.65 -1.43 9.60
CA CYS A 30 -4.86 -2.81 9.20
C CYS A 30 -3.63 -3.38 8.50
N ARG A 31 -3.48 -4.70 8.61
CA ARG A 31 -2.49 -5.41 7.81
C ARG A 31 -3.01 -5.57 6.40
N VAL A 32 -2.08 -5.56 5.45
CA VAL A 32 -2.40 -5.71 4.04
C VAL A 32 -1.33 -6.56 3.37
N ARG A 33 -1.75 -7.47 2.50
CA ARG A 33 -0.84 -8.24 1.67
C ARG A 33 -0.57 -7.47 0.39
N VAL A 34 0.71 -7.29 0.07
CA VAL A 34 1.12 -6.51 -1.09
C VAL A 34 2.18 -7.26 -1.89
N PRO A 35 2.19 -7.10 -3.22
CA PRO A 35 3.29 -7.62 -4.02
C PRO A 35 4.56 -6.84 -3.73
N PHE A 36 5.68 -7.56 -3.63
CA PHE A 36 6.97 -6.92 -3.41
C PHE A 36 8.06 -7.78 -4.03
N GLY A 37 8.80 -7.20 -4.97
CA GLY A 37 9.77 -7.99 -5.71
C GLY A 37 9.09 -9.13 -6.46
N ARG A 38 9.54 -10.36 -6.24
CA ARG A 38 8.98 -11.55 -6.87
C ARG A 38 7.93 -12.26 -6.02
N GLY A 39 7.63 -11.72 -4.87
CA GLY A 39 6.70 -12.38 -3.93
C GLY A 39 5.72 -11.40 -3.35
N GLU A 40 5.28 -11.72 -2.17
CA GLU A 40 4.35 -10.90 -1.42
C GLU A 40 4.90 -10.65 -0.02
N ARG A 41 4.47 -9.54 0.56
CA ARG A 41 4.75 -9.23 1.96
C ARG A 41 3.50 -8.72 2.63
N VAL A 42 3.47 -8.83 3.93
CA VAL A 42 2.41 -8.25 4.74
C VAL A 42 2.96 -6.98 5.38
N GLY A 43 2.25 -5.89 5.16
CA GLY A 43 2.59 -4.60 5.76
C GLY A 43 1.43 -4.05 6.57
N VAL A 44 1.60 -2.83 7.04
CA VAL A 44 0.58 -2.10 7.79
C VAL A 44 0.23 -0.84 7.02
N ILE A 45 -1.06 -0.59 6.84
CA ILE A 45 -1.56 0.61 6.19
C ILE A 45 -1.36 1.77 7.16
N VAL A 46 -0.56 2.75 6.75
CA VAL A 46 -0.24 3.93 7.55
C VAL A 46 -1.11 5.11 7.13
N ASP A 47 -1.45 5.18 5.85
CA ASP A 47 -2.25 6.27 5.32
C ASP A 47 -3.02 5.80 4.09
N VAL A 48 -4.14 6.47 3.82
CA VAL A 48 -4.93 6.25 2.60
C VAL A 48 -5.09 7.61 1.94
N ALA A 49 -4.50 7.76 0.77
CA ALA A 49 -4.47 9.03 0.04
C ALA A 49 -5.26 8.94 -1.26
N ALA A 50 -5.64 10.10 -1.79
CA ALA A 50 -6.33 10.16 -3.08
C ALA A 50 -5.37 10.05 -4.26
N SER A 51 -4.08 10.35 -4.04
CA SER A 51 -3.08 10.36 -5.10
C SER A 51 -1.71 9.97 -4.54
N SER A 52 -0.78 9.69 -5.45
CA SER A 52 0.60 9.36 -5.15
C SER A 52 1.53 10.31 -5.91
N GLU A 53 2.77 10.44 -5.46
CA GLU A 53 3.81 11.11 -6.24
C GLU A 53 4.18 10.31 -7.50
N TRP A 54 3.82 9.03 -7.55
CA TRP A 54 4.03 8.17 -8.70
C TRP A 54 2.78 8.11 -9.57
N PRO A 55 2.92 7.97 -10.89
CA PRO A 55 1.75 7.73 -11.75
C PRO A 55 1.01 6.47 -11.31
N LEU A 56 -0.33 6.53 -11.28
CA LEU A 56 -1.15 5.40 -10.80
C LEU A 56 -0.91 4.12 -11.60
N ASP A 57 -0.64 4.24 -12.90
CA ASP A 57 -0.39 3.07 -13.76
C ASP A 57 0.94 2.38 -13.46
N GLN A 58 1.81 3.01 -12.67
CA GLN A 58 3.06 2.41 -12.22
C GLN A 58 2.95 1.78 -10.84
N LEU A 59 1.85 1.98 -10.15
CA LEU A 59 1.62 1.38 -8.84
C LEU A 59 0.99 0.00 -9.00
N LYS A 60 1.48 -0.93 -8.20
CA LYS A 60 0.87 -2.25 -8.12
C LYS A 60 -0.36 -2.21 -7.24
N ALA A 61 -1.28 -3.14 -7.46
CA ALA A 61 -2.47 -3.25 -6.64
C ALA A 61 -2.13 -3.98 -5.33
N ALA A 62 -2.70 -3.48 -4.23
CA ALA A 62 -2.67 -4.20 -2.97
C ALA A 62 -3.56 -5.44 -3.08
N GLY A 63 -3.20 -6.46 -2.32
CA GLY A 63 -4.02 -7.64 -2.18
C GLY A 63 -5.01 -7.50 -1.03
N GLU A 64 -5.20 -8.60 -0.32
CA GLU A 64 -6.17 -8.68 0.77
C GLU A 64 -5.74 -7.84 1.98
N ILE A 65 -6.68 -7.08 2.49
CA ILE A 65 -6.51 -6.29 3.71
C ILE A 65 -6.90 -7.11 4.94
#